data_c3fc4f203db62ce46a6300ca470feea0
#
_entry.id   c3fc4f203db62ce46a6300ca470feea0
#
_cell.length_a   1.000
_cell.length_b   1.000
_cell.length_c   1.000
_cell.angle_alpha   90.00
_cell.angle_beta   90.00
_cell.angle_gamma   90.00
#
_symmetry.space_group_name_H-M   'P 1'
#
loop_
_entity.id
_entity.type
_entity.pdbx_description
1 polymer ?
#
loop_
_entity_poly.entity_id
_entity_poly.type
_entity_poly.pdbx_seq_one_letter_code
_entity_poly.pdbx_strand_id
1 'polypeptide(L)' 'MKTYRILVFDYGHINASHIVEASDDDSAIKAAQEFLRANDLEIWERERFVARLKPEARP' A
#
# COMPACT_ATOMS: atom_id res chain seq x y z
N MET A 1 13.87 -11.41 -3.39
CA MET A 1 12.95 -10.33 -3.03
C MET A 1 11.52 -10.75 -3.25
N LYS A 2 10.61 -10.21 -2.47
CA LYS A 2 9.19 -10.51 -2.62
C LYS A 2 8.53 -9.41 -3.41
N THR A 3 7.46 -9.74 -4.10
CA THR A 3 6.70 -8.79 -4.90
C THR A 3 5.43 -8.43 -4.14
N TYR A 4 5.23 -7.13 -3.94
CA TYR A 4 4.06 -6.62 -3.23
C TYR A 4 3.21 -5.78 -4.16
N ARG A 5 1.91 -5.84 -3.93
CA ARG A 5 0.96 -5.06 -4.68
C ARG A 5 0.37 -4.01 -3.74
N ILE A 6 0.38 -2.77 -4.21
CA ILE A 6 -0.15 -1.65 -3.43
C ILE A 6 -1.39 -1.15 -4.14
N LEU A 7 -2.52 -1.26 -3.46
CA LEU A 7 -3.82 -0.87 -4.00
C LEU A 7 -4.18 0.49 -3.41
N VAL A 8 -4.49 1.43 -4.27
CA VAL A 8 -4.90 2.78 -3.86
C VAL A 8 -6.41 2.84 -3.94
N PHE A 9 -7.05 3.19 -2.82
CA PHE A 9 -8.51 3.25 -2.73
C PHE A 9 -8.99 4.67 -2.78
N ASP A 10 -10.10 4.89 -3.48
CA ASP A 10 -10.76 6.18 -3.58
C ASP A 10 -12.25 5.92 -3.45
N TYR A 11 -12.86 6.48 -2.39
CA TYR A 11 -14.29 6.28 -2.12
C TYR A 11 -14.68 4.81 -2.10
N GLY A 12 -13.82 3.97 -1.52
CA GLY A 12 -14.10 2.54 -1.39
C GLY A 12 -13.81 1.73 -2.64
N HIS A 13 -13.32 2.33 -3.69
CA HIS A 13 -12.98 1.63 -4.94
C HIS A 13 -11.49 1.69 -5.19
N ILE A 14 -10.97 0.64 -5.81
CA ILE A 14 -9.57 0.62 -6.21
C ILE A 14 -9.39 1.59 -7.37
N ASN A 15 -8.59 2.61 -7.14
CA ASN A 15 -8.34 3.65 -8.12
C ASN A 15 -7.07 3.42 -8.92
N ALA A 16 -6.08 2.79 -8.28
CA ALA A 16 -4.79 2.52 -8.92
C ALA A 16 -4.11 1.39 -8.19
N SER A 17 -3.12 0.80 -8.84
CA SER A 17 -2.29 -0.20 -8.18
C SER A 17 -0.85 -0.03 -8.64
N HIS A 18 0.05 -0.42 -7.76
CA HIS A 18 1.49 -0.34 -8.01
C HIS A 18 2.13 -1.62 -7.55
N ILE A 19 3.24 -1.96 -8.18
CA ILE A 19 4.02 -3.14 -7.82
C ILE A 19 5.34 -2.66 -7.24
N VAL A 20 5.70 -3.17 -6.08
CA VAL A 20 7.01 -2.89 -5.49
C VAL A 20 7.64 -4.21 -5.09
N GLU A 21 8.96 -4.23 -5.09
CA GLU A 21 9.72 -5.36 -4.61
C GLU A 21 10.42 -4.96 -3.32
N ALA A 22 10.38 -5.86 -2.35
CA ALA A 22 10.97 -5.59 -1.05
C ALA A 22 11.41 -6.90 -0.43
N SER A 23 12.33 -6.82 0.51
CA SER A 23 12.86 -8.02 1.16
C SER A 23 11.90 -8.56 2.22
N ASP A 24 11.09 -7.69 2.81
CA ASP A 24 10.16 -8.09 3.87
C ASP A 24 9.01 -7.09 3.93
N ASP A 25 8.06 -7.39 4.83
CA ASP A 25 6.85 -6.57 4.94
C ASP A 25 7.16 -5.15 5.37
N ASP A 26 8.09 -4.97 6.32
CA ASP A 26 8.41 -3.62 6.78
C ASP A 26 8.99 -2.77 5.67
N SER A 27 9.86 -3.35 4.86
CA SER A 27 10.41 -2.63 3.72
C SER A 27 9.34 -2.27 2.70
N ALA A 28 8.39 -3.18 2.50
CA ALA A 28 7.28 -2.93 1.58
C ALA A 28 6.40 -1.80 2.10
N ILE A 29 6.15 -1.77 3.40
CA ILE A 29 5.34 -0.72 3.99
C ILE A 29 6.02 0.64 3.83
N LYS A 30 7.34 0.68 4.04
CA LYS A 30 8.09 1.92 3.84
C LYS A 30 8.00 2.39 2.39
N ALA A 31 8.15 1.47 1.45
CA ALA A 31 8.07 1.82 0.04
C ALA A 31 6.68 2.32 -0.31
N ALA A 32 5.65 1.71 0.28
CA ALA A 32 4.28 2.09 -0.02
C ALA A 32 3.96 3.50 0.45
N GLN A 33 4.66 4.00 1.45
CA GLN A 33 4.38 5.34 1.96
C GLN A 33 4.61 6.42 0.93
N GLU A 34 5.41 6.14 -0.09
CA GLU A 34 5.60 7.10 -1.15
C GLU A 34 4.33 7.31 -1.98
N PHE A 35 3.43 6.35 -1.93
CA PHE A 35 2.16 6.45 -2.64
C PHE A 35 1.04 6.95 -1.75
N LEU A 36 1.32 7.14 -0.46
CA LEU A 36 0.31 7.52 0.51
C LEU A 36 0.10 9.03 0.44
N ARG A 37 -1.03 9.43 -0.10
CA ARG A 37 -1.36 10.83 -0.24
C ARG A 37 -2.69 11.10 0.46
N ALA A 38 -3.75 11.31 -0.30
CA ALA A 38 -5.06 11.56 0.29
C ALA A 38 -5.90 10.30 0.41
N ASN A 39 -5.41 9.17 -0.09
CA ASN A 39 -6.19 7.95 -0.22
C ASN A 39 -5.63 6.84 0.65
N ASP A 40 -6.50 5.92 1.05
CA ASP A 40 -6.08 4.72 1.76
C ASP A 40 -5.32 3.80 0.81
N LEU A 41 -4.40 3.05 1.37
CA LEU A 41 -3.66 2.03 0.63
C LEU A 41 -3.81 0.68 1.30
N GLU A 42 -3.78 -0.37 0.50
CA GLU A 42 -3.62 -1.72 1.00
C GLU A 42 -2.40 -2.35 0.36
N ILE A 43 -1.68 -3.12 1.14
CA ILE A 43 -0.46 -3.77 0.70
C ILE A 43 -0.69 -5.26 0.77
N TRP A 44 -0.46 -5.94 -0.33
CA TRP A 44 -0.67 -7.38 -0.46
C TRP A 44 0.58 -8.04 -1.02
N GLU A 45 0.87 -9.21 -0.51
CA GLU A 45 1.87 -10.09 -1.10
C GLU A 45 1.13 -11.32 -1.58
N ARG A 46 0.89 -11.39 -2.89
CA ARG A 46 0.06 -12.42 -3.49
C ARG A 46 -1.33 -12.38 -2.86
N GLU A 47 -1.75 -13.45 -2.21
CA GLU A 47 -3.07 -13.51 -1.60
C GLU A 47 -3.04 -13.16 -0.11
N ARG A 48 -1.86 -12.76 0.39
CA ARG A 48 -1.71 -12.46 1.81
C ARG A 48 -1.83 -10.96 2.02
N PHE A 49 -2.77 -10.57 2.84
CA PHE A 49 -2.93 -9.16 3.24
C PHE A 49 -1.80 -8.80 4.20
N VAL A 50 -1.11 -7.71 3.93
CA VAL A 50 0.02 -7.29 4.75
C VAL A 50 -0.38 -6.15 5.66
N ALA A 51 -0.91 -5.07 5.11
CA ALA A 51 -1.21 -3.89 5.91
C ALA A 51 -2.15 -2.97 5.15
N ARG A 52 -2.83 -2.10 5.91
CA ARG A 52 -3.62 -1.01 5.36
C ARG A 52 -3.08 0.28 5.93
N LEU A 53 -2.76 1.21 5.05
CA LEU A 53 -2.24 2.51 5.45
C LEU A 53 -3.30 3.56 5.18
N LYS A 54 -3.45 4.49 6.11
CA LYS A 54 -4.37 5.59 5.96
C LYS A 54 -3.60 6.90 5.94
N PRO A 55 -4.09 7.89 5.18
CA PRO A 55 -3.45 9.19 5.22
C PRO A 55 -3.50 9.76 6.62
N GLU A 56 -2.47 10.46 6.99
CA GLU A 56 -2.43 11.10 8.29
C GLU A 56 -3.48 12.20 8.34
N ALA A 57 -4.31 12.17 9.39
CA ALA A 57 -5.33 13.20 9.55
C ALA A 57 -4.67 14.50 9.90
N ARG A 58 -5.19 15.59 9.33
CA ARG A 58 -4.71 16.92 9.62
C ARG A 58 -5.82 17.74 10.24
N PRO A 59 -5.50 18.48 11.31
CA PRO A 59 -6.52 19.34 11.90
C PRO A 59 -6.88 20.48 10.98
#